data_4cdbb9818471b3df86ef22549733257f
#
_entry.id   4cdbb9818471b3df86ef22549733257f
#
_cell.length_a   1.000
_cell.length_b   1.000
_cell.length_c   1.000
_cell.angle_alpha   90.00
_cell.angle_beta   90.00
_cell.angle_gamma   90.00
#
_symmetry.space_group_name_H-M   'P 1'
#
loop_
_entity.id
_entity.type
_entity.pdbx_description
1 polymer ?
#
loop_
_entity_poly.entity_id
_entity_poly.type
_entity_poly.pdbx_seq_one_letter_code
_entity_poly.pdbx_strand_id
1 'polypeptide(L)' 'EFVIELPGTARDCLAYLDSVGIVGGFDLARWYPNQPNWMLVAFTDQTKANEIELLAAHIEVWAASKEVAA' A
#
# COMPACT_ATOMS: atom_id res chain seq x y z
N GLU A 1 -13.64 1.26 1.28
CA GLU A 1 -12.62 0.23 1.54
C GLU A 1 -12.43 -0.67 0.33
N PHE A 2 -11.20 -1.01 0.05
CA PHE A 2 -10.91 -1.97 -1.00
C PHE A 2 -9.56 -2.64 -0.73
N VAL A 3 -9.39 -3.83 -1.31
CA VAL A 3 -8.15 -4.60 -1.19
C VAL A 3 -7.37 -4.46 -2.48
N ILE A 4 -6.08 -4.19 -2.37
CA ILE A 4 -5.17 -4.21 -3.52
C ILE A 4 -4.17 -5.33 -3.37
N GLU A 5 -3.81 -5.94 -4.49
CA GLU A 5 -2.76 -6.94 -4.55
C GLU A 5 -1.49 -6.27 -5.04
N LEU A 6 -0.40 -6.47 -4.29
CA LEU A 6 0.87 -5.80 -4.54
C LEU A 6 1.88 -6.78 -5.15
N PRO A 7 2.90 -6.29 -5.87
CA PRO A 7 3.98 -7.15 -6.39
C PRO A 7 4.96 -7.63 -5.32
N GLY A 8 4.83 -7.13 -4.10
CA GLY A 8 5.60 -7.55 -2.93
C GLY A 8 4.69 -7.62 -1.74
N THR A 9 5.24 -7.72 -0.55
CA THR A 9 4.41 -7.83 0.67
C THR A 9 3.81 -6.48 1.05
N ALA A 10 2.59 -6.52 1.60
CA ALA A 10 1.95 -5.32 2.14
C ALA A 10 2.80 -4.70 3.27
N ARG A 11 3.45 -5.54 4.06
CA ARG A 11 4.34 -5.09 5.12
C ARG A 11 5.46 -4.20 4.58
N ASP A 12 6.11 -4.61 3.48
CA ASP A 12 7.16 -3.82 2.83
C ASP A 12 6.63 -2.51 2.27
N CYS A 13 5.48 -2.56 1.63
CA CYS A 13 4.83 -1.37 1.07
C CYS A 13 4.49 -0.38 2.17
N LEU A 14 3.90 -0.85 3.27
CA LEU A 14 3.54 0.00 4.39
C LEU A 14 4.77 0.63 5.05
N ALA A 15 5.87 -0.13 5.16
CA ALA A 15 7.14 0.40 5.67
C ALA A 15 7.68 1.52 4.77
N TYR A 16 7.62 1.34 3.46
CA TYR A 16 8.01 2.39 2.52
C TYR A 16 7.14 3.63 2.67
N LEU A 17 5.82 3.45 2.71
CA LEU A 17 4.89 4.58 2.85
C LEU A 17 5.12 5.33 4.17
N ASP A 18 5.37 4.60 5.25
CA ASP A 18 5.68 5.21 6.53
C ASP A 18 6.96 6.06 6.46
N SER A 19 7.97 5.59 5.72
CA SER A 19 9.23 6.32 5.55
C SER A 19 9.06 7.66 4.83
N VAL A 20 8.00 7.81 4.02
CA VAL A 20 7.67 9.06 3.33
C VAL A 20 6.50 9.81 3.99
N GLY A 21 6.09 9.39 5.18
CA GLY A 21 5.08 10.08 5.97
C GLY A 21 3.64 9.81 5.57
N ILE A 22 3.37 8.68 4.93
CA ILE A 22 2.03 8.33 4.47
C ILE A 22 1.52 7.11 5.22
N VAL A 23 0.31 7.21 5.76
CA VAL A 23 -0.41 6.07 6.34
C VAL A 23 -1.26 5.45 5.23
N GLY A 24 -0.83 4.29 4.72
CA GLY A 24 -1.43 3.73 3.50
C GLY A 24 -2.63 2.82 3.73
N GLY A 25 -2.59 2.02 4.78
CA GLY A 25 -3.65 1.03 4.98
C GLY A 25 -3.24 -0.04 5.98
N PHE A 26 -3.77 -1.22 5.80
CA PHE A 26 -3.55 -2.34 6.71
C PHE A 26 -3.02 -3.57 5.98
N ASP A 27 -2.07 -4.25 6.63
CA ASP A 27 -1.55 -5.51 6.16
C ASP A 27 -2.58 -6.62 6.47
N LEU A 28 -3.16 -7.23 5.43
CA LEU A 28 -4.15 -8.28 5.59
C LEU A 28 -3.55 -9.65 5.93
N ALA A 29 -2.23 -9.81 5.87
CA ALA A 29 -1.58 -11.06 6.26
C ALA A 29 -1.91 -11.45 7.71
N ARG A 30 -2.29 -10.50 8.52
CA ARG A 30 -2.70 -10.69 9.90
C ARG A 30 -3.93 -11.60 10.01
N TRP A 31 -4.85 -11.48 9.04
CA TRP A 31 -6.09 -12.28 8.98
C TRP A 31 -6.07 -13.30 7.87
N TYR A 32 -5.26 -13.09 6.86
CA TYR A 32 -5.13 -13.97 5.69
C TYR A 32 -3.65 -14.27 5.46
N PRO A 33 -3.04 -15.15 6.29
CA PRO A 33 -1.58 -15.39 6.24
C PRO A 33 -1.07 -15.91 4.90
N ASN A 34 -1.96 -16.50 4.09
CA ASN A 34 -1.60 -16.99 2.76
C ASN A 34 -1.60 -15.88 1.70
N GLN A 35 -1.94 -14.65 2.08
CA GLN A 35 -2.04 -13.52 1.17
C GLN A 35 -1.20 -12.34 1.70
N PRO A 36 0.14 -12.50 1.77
CA PRO A 36 0.99 -11.44 2.32
C PRO A 36 1.06 -10.19 1.45
N ASN A 37 0.59 -10.29 0.20
CA ASN A 37 0.62 -9.19 -0.77
C ASN A 37 -0.66 -8.35 -0.78
N TRP A 38 -1.63 -8.70 0.06
CA TRP A 38 -2.89 -7.97 0.11
C TRP A 38 -2.82 -6.85 1.13
N MET A 39 -3.22 -5.65 0.69
CA MET A 39 -3.31 -4.48 1.56
C MET A 39 -4.72 -3.92 1.50
N LEU A 40 -5.32 -3.68 2.67
CA LEU A 40 -6.62 -3.03 2.77
C LEU A 40 -6.39 -1.52 2.76
N VAL A 41 -7.03 -0.84 1.82
CA VAL A 41 -7.01 0.62 1.73
C VAL A 41 -8.39 1.15 2.04
N ALA A 42 -8.46 2.11 2.96
CA ALA A 42 -9.72 2.72 3.37
C ALA A 42 -9.62 4.24 3.28
N PHE A 43 -10.61 4.85 2.64
CA PHE A 43 -10.74 6.29 2.59
C PHE A 43 -12.02 6.71 3.29
N THR A 44 -11.99 7.88 3.90
CA THR A 44 -13.17 8.48 4.51
C THR A 44 -13.57 9.71 3.68
N ASP A 45 -14.75 10.26 3.97
CA ASP A 45 -15.21 11.50 3.35
C ASP A 45 -14.32 12.71 3.70
N GLN A 46 -13.47 12.56 4.71
CA GLN A 46 -12.48 13.60 5.07
C GLN A 46 -11.15 13.44 4.35
N THR A 47 -10.95 12.34 3.62
CA THR A 47 -9.74 12.11 2.87
C THR A 47 -9.71 13.04 1.65
N LYS A 48 -8.65 13.82 1.52
CA LYS A 48 -8.52 14.77 0.41
C LYS A 48 -8.04 14.07 -0.86
N ALA A 49 -8.45 14.61 -2.01
CA ALA A 49 -8.08 14.04 -3.32
C ALA A 49 -6.55 13.98 -3.49
N ASN A 50 -5.81 15.00 -3.05
CA ASN A 50 -4.36 14.99 -3.17
C ASN A 50 -3.70 13.90 -2.30
N GLU A 51 -4.30 13.53 -1.18
CA GLU A 51 -3.81 12.43 -0.35
C GLU A 51 -3.94 11.09 -1.06
N ILE A 52 -5.05 10.90 -1.78
CA ILE A 52 -5.28 9.69 -2.58
C ILE A 52 -4.27 9.63 -3.73
N GLU A 53 -4.04 10.75 -4.42
CA GLU A 53 -3.07 10.82 -5.51
C GLU A 53 -1.65 10.56 -5.03
N LEU A 54 -1.26 11.09 -3.89
CA LEU A 54 0.04 10.85 -3.29
C LEU A 54 0.23 9.38 -2.93
N LEU A 55 -0.78 8.76 -2.34
CA LEU A 55 -0.73 7.34 -2.00
C LEU A 55 -0.52 6.51 -3.25
N ALA A 56 -1.32 6.75 -4.29
CA ALA A 56 -1.23 6.02 -5.54
C ALA A 56 0.15 6.18 -6.20
N ALA A 57 0.66 7.42 -6.24
CA ALA A 57 1.96 7.71 -6.85
C ALA A 57 3.09 6.99 -6.11
N HIS A 58 3.07 6.98 -4.80
CA HIS A 58 4.10 6.31 -4.00
C HIS A 58 4.03 4.79 -4.13
N ILE A 59 2.82 4.23 -4.19
CA ILE A 59 2.66 2.80 -4.42
C ILE A 59 3.23 2.42 -5.79
N GLU A 60 3.00 3.23 -6.81
CA GLU A 60 3.56 2.99 -8.15
C GLU A 60 5.08 3.01 -8.15
N VAL A 61 5.70 3.95 -7.47
CA VAL A 61 7.16 4.04 -7.34
C VAL A 61 7.71 2.81 -6.65
N TRP A 62 7.08 2.41 -5.55
CA TRP A 62 7.50 1.21 -4.81
C TRP A 62 7.34 -0.05 -5.66
N ALA A 63 6.20 -0.21 -6.35
CA ALA A 63 5.94 -1.36 -7.21
C ALA A 63 6.95 -1.45 -8.36
N ALA A 64 7.29 -0.33 -8.98
CA ALA A 64 8.28 -0.29 -10.03
C ALA A 64 9.65 -0.74 -9.54
N SER A 65 10.03 -0.39 -8.32
CA SER A 65 11.30 -0.83 -7.74
C SER A 65 11.34 -2.34 -7.52
N LYS A 66 10.19 -2.96 -7.21
CA LYS A 66 10.10 -4.42 -7.06
C LYS A 66 10.19 -5.13 -8.41
N GLU A 67 9.60 -4.58 -9.44
CA GLU A 67 9.67 -5.13 -10.79
C GLU A 67 11.10 -5.09 -11.34
N VAL A 68 11.79 -3.98 -11.13
CA VAL A 68 13.18 -3.84 -11.56
C VAL A 68 14.08 -4.80 -10.80
N ALA A 69 13.80 -5.07 -9.54
CA ALA A 69 14.58 -6.00 -8.73
C ALA A 69 14.36 -7.46 -9.11
N ALA A 70 13.28 -7.74 -9.81
CA ALA A 70 13.00 -9.08 -10.27
C ALA A 70 13.79 -9.40 -11.54
#